data_5814009ac7934650f0af960620491401
#
_entry.id   5814009ac7934650f0af960620491401
#
_cell.length_a   1.000
_cell.length_b   1.000
_cell.length_c   1.000
_cell.angle_alpha   90.00
_cell.angle_beta   90.00
_cell.angle_gamma   90.00
#
_symmetry.space_group_name_H-M   'P 1'
#
loop_
_entity.id
_entity.type
_entity.pdbx_description
1 polymer ?
#
loop_
_entity_poly.entity_id
_entity_poly.type
_entity_poly.pdbx_seq_one_letter_code
_entity_poly.pdbx_strand_id
1 'polypeptide(L)'
;MFAPQTEWIPPQDFPDLSDHKEIAIDLETKDPELKTMGSGSVTGRGQIVGIAVAVEGWSGYYPIAHEGGGNMDKNMVLKWFQDVLNTPSIKIFHNAMYDVCFIRAAGLTIQGTIVDTMIAGSLVDENRFRYDLGSMGRDYVGKGKNEAVLKETADVWGVDAKSEMYKLPAM
;
A
#
# COMPACT_ATOMS: atom_id res chain seq x y z
N MET A 1 24.92 -3.63 12.35
CA MET A 1 23.72 -4.13 13.03
C MET A 1 22.91 -4.83 11.96
N PHE A 2 22.64 -6.11 12.08
CA PHE A 2 21.95 -6.86 11.03
C PHE A 2 20.44 -6.75 11.31
N ALA A 3 19.69 -6.20 10.34
CA ALA A 3 18.23 -6.32 10.36
C ALA A 3 17.82 -7.81 10.23
N PRO A 4 16.68 -8.21 10.79
CA PRO A 4 16.17 -9.56 10.55
C PRO A 4 16.06 -9.78 9.04
N GLN A 5 16.72 -10.82 8.55
CA GLN A 5 16.64 -11.17 7.14
C GLN A 5 15.34 -11.94 6.91
N THR A 6 14.53 -11.48 5.99
CA THR A 6 13.36 -12.22 5.51
C THR A 6 13.74 -12.97 4.24
N GLU A 7 13.07 -14.09 3.99
CA GLU A 7 13.20 -14.83 2.71
C GLU A 7 12.44 -14.15 1.57
N TRP A 8 11.76 -13.04 1.86
CA TRP A 8 10.99 -12.30 0.86
C TRP A 8 11.94 -11.58 -0.12
N ILE A 9 11.64 -11.73 -1.40
CA ILE A 9 12.29 -11.01 -2.49
C ILE A 9 11.24 -10.24 -3.30
N PRO A 10 11.58 -9.07 -3.86
CA PRO A 10 10.68 -8.34 -4.76
C PRO A 10 10.28 -9.22 -5.94
N PRO A 11 9.06 -9.04 -6.50
CA PRO A 11 8.66 -9.70 -7.72
C PRO A 11 9.68 -9.47 -8.83
N GLN A 12 9.94 -10.51 -9.62
CA GLN A 12 10.87 -10.43 -10.76
C GLN A 12 10.16 -10.11 -12.07
N ASP A 13 8.83 -10.11 -12.05
CA ASP A 13 7.96 -9.92 -13.19
C ASP A 13 6.88 -8.86 -12.94
N PHE A 14 6.24 -8.46 -14.01
CA PHE A 14 5.13 -7.53 -14.04
C PHE A 14 3.93 -8.23 -14.70
N PRO A 15 3.13 -8.99 -13.95
CA PRO A 15 2.06 -9.79 -14.52
C PRO A 15 0.97 -8.92 -15.16
N ASP A 16 0.38 -9.42 -16.23
CA ASP A 16 -0.85 -8.86 -16.78
C ASP A 16 -2.03 -9.24 -15.89
N LEU A 17 -2.71 -8.25 -15.34
CA LEU A 17 -3.87 -8.42 -14.46
C LEU A 17 -5.20 -8.05 -15.13
N SER A 18 -5.21 -7.88 -16.45
CA SER A 18 -6.39 -7.43 -17.21
C SER A 18 -7.59 -8.37 -17.15
N ASP A 19 -7.35 -9.67 -16.96
CA ASP A 19 -8.41 -10.68 -16.88
C ASP A 19 -9.09 -10.77 -15.50
N HIS A 20 -8.54 -10.07 -14.49
CA HIS A 20 -9.10 -10.09 -13.15
C HIS A 20 -10.23 -9.05 -13.02
N LYS A 21 -11.34 -9.45 -12.42
CA LYS A 21 -12.51 -8.56 -12.20
C LYS A 21 -12.25 -7.55 -11.08
N GLU A 22 -11.46 -7.92 -10.11
CA GLU A 22 -11.19 -7.16 -8.89
C GLU A 22 -9.68 -7.14 -8.63
N ILE A 23 -9.16 -5.97 -8.31
CA ILE A 23 -7.75 -5.74 -7.98
C ILE A 23 -7.69 -4.93 -6.69
N ALA A 24 -7.14 -5.52 -5.63
CA ALA A 24 -6.88 -4.81 -4.38
C ALA A 24 -5.54 -4.08 -4.47
N ILE A 25 -5.50 -2.84 -4.00
CA ILE A 25 -4.34 -1.96 -4.08
C ILE A 25 -4.14 -1.29 -2.72
N ASP A 26 -2.90 -1.23 -2.27
CA ASP A 26 -2.47 -0.50 -1.08
C ASP A 26 -1.13 0.18 -1.37
N LEU A 27 -0.96 1.43 -0.93
CA LEU A 27 0.27 2.17 -1.12
C LEU A 27 1.02 2.32 0.19
N GLU A 28 2.32 2.11 0.14
CA GLU A 28 3.22 2.56 1.17
C GLU A 28 3.80 3.92 0.80
N THR A 29 3.75 4.86 1.74
CA THR A 29 4.08 6.25 1.46
C THR A 29 5.08 6.83 2.46
N LYS A 30 5.89 7.78 2.00
CA LYS A 30 6.60 8.71 2.86
C LYS A 30 5.74 9.95 3.01
N ASP A 31 5.17 10.15 4.20
CA ASP A 31 4.29 11.30 4.51
C ASP A 31 4.54 11.81 5.94
N PRO A 32 5.75 12.35 6.21
CA PRO A 32 6.17 12.67 7.58
C PRO A 32 5.37 13.83 8.19
N GLU A 33 4.78 14.69 7.38
CA GLU A 33 4.04 15.87 7.83
C GLU A 33 2.51 15.68 7.82
N LEU A 34 2.02 14.45 7.59
CA LEU A 34 0.59 14.14 7.50
C LEU A 34 -0.24 14.72 8.64
N LYS A 35 0.26 14.61 9.88
CA LYS A 35 -0.45 15.07 11.07
C LYS A 35 -0.39 16.58 11.30
N THR A 36 0.58 17.26 10.72
CA THR A 36 0.84 18.69 10.97
C THR A 36 0.43 19.59 9.81
N MET A 37 0.63 19.12 8.57
CA MET A 37 0.42 19.89 7.35
C MET A 37 -0.66 19.28 6.43
N GLY A 38 -1.19 18.11 6.80
CA GLY A 38 -2.10 17.33 5.94
C GLY A 38 -1.35 16.44 4.95
N SER A 39 -2.13 15.80 4.06
CA SER A 39 -1.58 14.79 3.14
C SER A 39 -0.47 15.34 2.25
N GLY A 40 0.63 14.62 2.21
CA GLY A 40 1.79 14.92 1.38
C GLY A 40 1.50 14.85 -0.12
N SER A 41 0.46 14.15 -0.53
CA SER A 41 -0.03 14.17 -1.91
C SER A 41 -0.54 15.55 -2.34
N VAL A 42 -1.11 16.32 -1.42
CA VAL A 42 -1.63 17.68 -1.67
C VAL A 42 -0.55 18.72 -1.46
N THR A 43 0.26 18.58 -0.42
CA THR A 43 1.32 19.54 -0.09
C THR A 43 2.56 19.41 -0.96
N GLY A 44 2.68 18.34 -1.75
CA GLY A 44 3.87 18.01 -2.53
C GLY A 44 5.05 17.50 -1.70
N ARG A 45 4.85 17.19 -0.41
CA ARG A 45 5.90 16.76 0.53
C ARG A 45 5.88 15.28 0.83
N GLY A 46 4.94 14.54 0.25
CA GLY A 46 4.85 13.09 0.32
C GLY A 46 5.15 12.41 -1.01
N GLN A 47 5.47 11.14 -0.95
CA GLN A 47 5.67 10.31 -2.14
C GLN A 47 5.31 8.85 -1.89
N ILE A 48 5.00 8.12 -2.97
CA ILE A 48 4.84 6.67 -2.93
C ILE A 48 6.23 6.04 -2.75
N VAL A 49 6.36 5.12 -1.80
CA VAL A 49 7.59 4.34 -1.57
C VAL A 49 7.45 2.88 -1.96
N GLY A 50 6.21 2.37 -2.01
CA GLY A 50 5.92 1.01 -2.47
C GLY A 50 4.46 0.84 -2.86
N ILE A 51 4.20 -0.16 -3.66
CA ILE A 51 2.88 -0.46 -4.22
C ILE A 51 2.59 -1.93 -3.97
N ALA A 52 1.54 -2.22 -3.21
CA ALA A 52 1.02 -3.57 -3.04
C ALA A 52 -0.19 -3.78 -3.95
N VAL A 53 -0.21 -4.89 -4.67
CA VAL A 53 -1.31 -5.29 -5.54
C VAL A 53 -1.66 -6.73 -5.28
N ALA A 54 -2.95 -7.04 -5.18
CA ALA A 54 -3.43 -8.40 -5.02
C ALA A 54 -4.66 -8.67 -5.89
N VAL A 55 -4.71 -9.88 -6.40
CA VAL A 55 -5.85 -10.47 -7.10
C VAL A 55 -6.09 -11.86 -6.53
N GLU A 56 -7.17 -12.52 -6.91
CA GLU A 56 -7.39 -13.91 -6.49
C GLU A 56 -6.20 -14.80 -6.91
N GLY A 57 -5.60 -15.47 -5.94
CA GLY A 57 -4.49 -16.40 -6.14
C GLY A 57 -3.09 -15.77 -6.28
N TRP A 58 -2.97 -14.45 -6.30
CA TRP A 58 -1.67 -13.79 -6.44
C TRP A 58 -1.61 -12.45 -5.69
N SER A 59 -0.44 -12.13 -5.16
CA SER A 59 -0.14 -10.80 -4.61
C SER A 59 1.33 -10.46 -4.79
N GLY A 60 1.63 -9.17 -4.96
CA GLY A 60 2.99 -8.65 -5.06
C GLY A 60 3.15 -7.29 -4.38
N TYR A 61 4.35 -7.04 -3.87
CA TYR A 61 4.77 -5.75 -3.36
C TYR A 61 5.95 -5.24 -4.18
N TYR A 62 5.86 -4.03 -4.69
CA TYR A 62 6.83 -3.39 -5.58
C TYR A 62 7.43 -2.16 -4.88
N PRO A 63 8.57 -2.30 -4.20
CA PRO A 63 9.26 -1.18 -3.56
C PRO A 63 9.93 -0.29 -4.59
N ILE A 64 9.77 1.04 -4.46
CA ILE A 64 10.31 2.00 -5.44
C ILE A 64 11.09 3.17 -4.84
N ALA A 65 10.95 3.44 -3.54
CA ALA A 65 11.59 4.60 -2.92
C ALA A 65 11.84 4.43 -1.40
N HIS A 66 12.06 3.23 -0.90
CA HIS A 66 12.52 3.01 0.46
C HIS A 66 13.92 3.58 0.65
N GLU A 67 14.15 4.35 1.72
CA GLU A 67 15.45 4.95 2.02
C GLU A 67 16.49 3.90 2.43
N GLY A 68 16.05 2.80 3.05
CA GLY A 68 16.90 1.66 3.43
C GLY A 68 17.37 0.78 2.26
N GLY A 69 16.88 1.06 1.03
CA GLY A 69 17.25 0.29 -0.16
C GLY A 69 16.31 -0.87 -0.49
N GLY A 70 16.75 -1.75 -1.40
CA GLY A 70 15.93 -2.86 -1.88
C GLY A 70 14.88 -2.47 -2.92
N ASN A 71 15.01 -1.30 -3.53
CA ASN A 71 14.04 -0.77 -4.48
C ASN A 71 14.21 -1.36 -5.88
N MET A 72 13.10 -1.48 -6.58
CA MET A 72 13.02 -1.78 -8.00
C MET A 72 13.16 -0.50 -8.84
N ASP A 73 13.29 -0.65 -10.16
CA ASP A 73 13.25 0.50 -11.07
C ASP A 73 11.88 1.19 -11.02
N LYS A 74 11.88 2.40 -10.48
CA LYS A 74 10.67 3.19 -10.27
C LYS A 74 9.85 3.41 -11.54
N ASN A 75 10.52 3.68 -12.67
CA ASN A 75 9.83 3.98 -13.93
C ASN A 75 9.16 2.73 -14.49
N MET A 76 9.83 1.59 -14.39
CA MET A 76 9.24 0.31 -14.82
C MET A 76 8.04 -0.06 -13.97
N VAL A 77 8.15 0.06 -12.64
CA VAL A 77 7.03 -0.22 -11.73
C VAL A 77 5.85 0.73 -11.98
N LEU A 78 6.08 2.04 -12.08
CA LEU A 78 5.00 2.99 -12.32
C LEU A 78 4.34 2.81 -13.69
N LYS A 79 5.08 2.41 -14.72
CA LYS A 79 4.52 2.08 -16.03
C LYS A 79 3.58 0.88 -15.93
N TRP A 80 4.05 -0.23 -15.36
CA TRP A 80 3.21 -1.40 -15.11
C TRP A 80 1.99 -1.06 -14.25
N PHE A 81 2.19 -0.29 -13.19
CA PHE A 81 1.08 0.10 -12.32
C PHE A 81 0.04 0.94 -13.06
N GLN A 82 0.46 1.83 -13.97
CA GLN A 82 -0.48 2.55 -14.83
C GLN A 82 -1.29 1.59 -15.72
N ASP A 83 -0.67 0.53 -16.24
CA ASP A 83 -1.37 -0.48 -17.03
C ASP A 83 -2.40 -1.23 -16.17
N VAL A 84 -2.06 -1.59 -14.93
CA VAL A 84 -3.00 -2.16 -13.93
C VAL A 84 -4.16 -1.20 -13.64
N LEU A 85 -3.88 0.08 -13.43
CA LEU A 85 -4.89 1.11 -13.15
C LEU A 85 -5.81 1.39 -14.34
N ASN A 86 -5.36 1.14 -15.57
CA ASN A 86 -6.13 1.32 -16.80
C ASN A 86 -7.08 0.16 -17.11
N THR A 87 -6.96 -0.98 -16.43
CA THR A 87 -7.90 -2.10 -16.62
C THR A 87 -9.32 -1.69 -16.23
N PRO A 88 -10.37 -2.30 -16.82
CA PRO A 88 -11.76 -2.05 -16.44
C PRO A 88 -12.15 -2.65 -15.09
N SER A 89 -11.25 -3.39 -14.45
CA SER A 89 -11.45 -4.06 -13.16
C SER A 89 -11.91 -3.09 -12.07
N ILE A 90 -12.59 -3.60 -11.07
CA ILE A 90 -12.88 -2.88 -9.83
C ILE A 90 -11.57 -2.73 -9.05
N LYS A 91 -11.19 -1.50 -8.69
CA LYS A 91 -10.04 -1.21 -7.81
C LYS A 91 -10.53 -1.12 -6.36
N ILE A 92 -10.02 -1.99 -5.52
CA ILE A 92 -10.40 -2.10 -4.11
C ILE A 92 -9.29 -1.51 -3.26
N PHE A 93 -9.65 -0.56 -2.41
CA PHE A 93 -8.77 0.09 -1.46
C PHE A 93 -9.34 0.00 -0.05
N HIS A 94 -8.53 0.34 0.93
CA HIS A 94 -8.97 0.62 2.30
C HIS A 94 -8.57 2.04 2.69
N ASN A 95 -9.55 2.94 2.86
CA ASN A 95 -9.34 4.39 2.93
C ASN A 95 -8.85 4.97 1.57
N ALA A 96 -9.60 4.66 0.52
CA ALA A 96 -9.27 4.96 -0.88
C ALA A 96 -8.86 6.41 -1.14
N MET A 97 -9.42 7.37 -0.39
CA MET A 97 -9.11 8.79 -0.56
C MET A 97 -7.61 9.05 -0.43
N TYR A 98 -6.94 8.42 0.52
CA TYR A 98 -5.51 8.61 0.74
C TYR A 98 -4.69 8.11 -0.46
N ASP A 99 -4.89 6.84 -0.86
CA ASP A 99 -4.13 6.22 -1.95
C ASP A 99 -4.40 6.88 -3.30
N VAL A 100 -5.68 7.14 -3.62
CA VAL A 100 -6.07 7.80 -4.87
C VAL A 100 -5.45 9.18 -5.01
N CYS A 101 -5.32 9.95 -3.93
CA CYS A 101 -4.64 11.24 -3.96
C CYS A 101 -3.15 11.09 -4.28
N PHE A 102 -2.45 10.11 -3.71
CA PHE A 102 -1.04 9.84 -4.04
C PHE A 102 -0.87 9.32 -5.47
N ILE A 103 -1.76 8.45 -5.95
CA ILE A 103 -1.76 7.98 -7.36
C ILE A 103 -1.86 9.18 -8.30
N ARG A 104 -2.81 10.07 -8.07
CA ARG A 104 -2.99 11.28 -8.89
C ARG A 104 -1.83 12.26 -8.78
N ALA A 105 -1.29 12.45 -7.58
CA ALA A 105 -0.10 13.29 -7.38
C ALA A 105 1.14 12.74 -8.10
N ALA A 106 1.23 11.41 -8.28
CA ALA A 106 2.26 10.77 -9.09
C ALA A 106 2.01 10.89 -10.61
N GLY A 107 0.94 11.56 -11.05
CA GLY A 107 0.58 11.74 -12.45
C GLY A 107 -0.14 10.54 -13.09
N LEU A 108 -0.59 9.58 -12.27
CA LEU A 108 -1.27 8.38 -12.73
C LEU A 108 -2.80 8.58 -12.73
N THR A 109 -3.48 7.82 -13.59
CA THR A 109 -4.94 7.84 -13.73
C THR A 109 -5.54 6.49 -13.38
N ILE A 110 -6.77 6.48 -12.88
CA ILE A 110 -7.48 5.25 -12.49
C ILE A 110 -8.72 5.12 -13.38
N GLN A 111 -8.86 3.95 -14.01
CA GLN A 111 -10.05 3.55 -14.75
C GLN A 111 -10.86 2.54 -13.94
N GLY A 112 -12.13 2.40 -14.30
CA GLY A 112 -13.05 1.47 -13.63
C GLY A 112 -13.64 2.01 -12.32
N THR A 113 -14.33 1.13 -11.62
CA THR A 113 -14.97 1.44 -10.35
C THR A 113 -13.97 1.37 -9.21
N ILE A 114 -14.04 2.33 -8.29
CA ILE A 114 -13.28 2.32 -7.03
C ILE A 114 -14.22 1.87 -5.90
N VAL A 115 -13.78 0.89 -5.13
CA VAL A 115 -14.45 0.42 -3.90
C VAL A 115 -13.54 0.71 -2.71
N ASP A 116 -14.10 1.34 -1.69
CA ASP A 116 -13.44 1.59 -0.41
C ASP A 116 -14.03 0.68 0.66
N THR A 117 -13.23 -0.28 1.12
CA THR A 117 -13.68 -1.25 2.14
C THR A 117 -13.91 -0.60 3.51
N MET A 118 -13.28 0.53 3.82
CA MET A 118 -13.55 1.28 5.05
C MET A 118 -14.96 1.88 5.02
N ILE A 119 -15.35 2.48 3.89
CA ILE A 119 -16.72 3.00 3.68
C ILE A 119 -17.72 1.86 3.64
N ALA A 120 -17.45 0.80 2.88
CA ALA A 120 -18.31 -0.38 2.82
C ALA A 120 -18.56 -0.97 4.22
N GLY A 121 -17.52 -1.07 5.04
CA GLY A 121 -17.64 -1.55 6.42
C GLY A 121 -18.56 -0.68 7.28
N SER A 122 -18.53 0.64 7.12
CA SER A 122 -19.40 1.56 7.85
C SER A 122 -20.87 1.45 7.42
N LEU A 123 -21.11 1.09 6.17
CA LEU A 123 -22.47 0.84 5.65
C LEU A 123 -23.03 -0.52 6.10
N VAL A 124 -22.16 -1.52 6.30
CA VAL A 124 -22.57 -2.86 6.79
C VAL A 124 -22.89 -2.84 8.28
N ASP A 125 -22.09 -2.13 9.06
CA ASP A 125 -22.29 -2.00 10.52
C ASP A 125 -21.81 -0.62 11.00
N GLU A 126 -22.76 0.29 11.15
CA GLU A 126 -22.52 1.68 11.59
C GLU A 126 -22.15 1.80 13.06
N ASN A 127 -22.35 0.75 13.86
CA ASN A 127 -22.11 0.76 15.30
C ASN A 127 -20.68 0.32 15.69
N ARG A 128 -19.82 0.05 14.72
CA ARG A 128 -18.44 -0.35 14.98
C ARG A 128 -17.63 0.83 15.54
N PHE A 129 -16.80 0.55 16.54
CA PHE A 129 -15.85 1.55 17.07
C PHE A 129 -14.66 1.82 16.14
N ARG A 130 -14.33 0.88 15.26
CA ARG A 130 -13.15 0.94 14.39
C ARG A 130 -13.43 0.33 13.02
N TYR A 131 -12.98 1.03 12.00
CA TYR A 131 -13.02 0.59 10.60
C TYR A 131 -11.62 0.43 10.00
N ASP A 132 -10.55 0.37 10.84
CA ASP A 132 -9.22 0.09 10.34
C ASP A 132 -9.12 -1.33 9.76
N LEU A 133 -8.24 -1.51 8.76
CA LEU A 133 -8.09 -2.76 8.03
C LEU A 133 -7.79 -3.95 8.94
N GLY A 134 -6.98 -3.75 9.98
CA GLY A 134 -6.64 -4.82 10.93
C GLY A 134 -7.84 -5.32 11.74
N SER A 135 -8.71 -4.40 12.21
CA SER A 135 -9.92 -4.74 12.95
C SER A 135 -10.95 -5.41 12.05
N MET A 136 -11.18 -4.85 10.87
CA MET A 136 -12.12 -5.44 9.90
C MET A 136 -11.64 -6.80 9.39
N GLY A 137 -10.35 -6.95 9.12
CA GLY A 137 -9.77 -8.22 8.70
C GLY A 137 -9.96 -9.33 9.74
N ARG A 138 -9.76 -9.02 11.03
CA ARG A 138 -10.04 -10.01 12.10
C ARG A 138 -11.49 -10.42 12.16
N ASP A 139 -12.41 -9.46 12.06
CA ASP A 139 -13.81 -9.71 12.29
C ASP A 139 -14.52 -10.37 11.08
N TYR A 140 -14.16 -9.97 9.86
CA TYR A 140 -14.82 -10.47 8.64
C TYR A 140 -14.06 -11.62 7.95
N VAL A 141 -12.72 -11.67 8.10
CA VAL A 141 -11.86 -12.63 7.37
C VAL A 141 -11.15 -13.60 8.33
N GLY A 142 -11.20 -13.33 9.64
CA GLY A 142 -10.49 -14.13 10.65
C GLY A 142 -8.96 -13.93 10.64
N LYS A 143 -8.48 -12.93 9.92
CA LYS A 143 -7.04 -12.63 9.80
C LYS A 143 -6.79 -11.15 10.10
N GLY A 144 -5.88 -10.87 11.05
CA GLY A 144 -5.37 -9.53 11.32
C GLY A 144 -4.09 -9.24 10.53
N LYS A 145 -3.62 -8.00 10.62
CA LYS A 145 -2.28 -7.62 10.11
C LYS A 145 -1.20 -8.39 10.88
N ASN A 146 -0.23 -8.94 10.16
CA ASN A 146 0.99 -9.47 10.76
C ASN A 146 2.08 -8.39 10.64
N GLU A 147 2.35 -7.71 11.75
CA GLU A 147 3.34 -6.63 11.82
C GLU A 147 4.58 -7.02 12.63
N ALA A 148 4.76 -8.30 12.97
CA ALA A 148 5.83 -8.73 13.86
C ALA A 148 7.22 -8.39 13.30
N VAL A 149 7.49 -8.77 12.06
CA VAL A 149 8.78 -8.50 11.40
C VAL A 149 9.01 -7.01 11.22
N LEU A 150 7.98 -6.26 10.83
CA LEU A 150 8.06 -4.80 10.68
C LEU A 150 8.45 -4.12 12.00
N LYS A 151 7.82 -4.50 13.11
CA LYS A 151 8.13 -3.93 14.44
C LYS A 151 9.54 -4.28 14.89
N GLU A 152 9.94 -5.55 14.74
CA GLU A 152 11.29 -5.99 15.08
C GLU A 152 12.36 -5.24 14.27
N THR A 153 12.14 -5.08 12.97
CA THR A 153 13.05 -4.32 12.09
C THR A 153 13.10 -2.85 12.49
N ALA A 154 11.95 -2.24 12.78
CA ALA A 154 11.88 -0.84 13.19
C ALA A 154 12.62 -0.61 14.52
N ASP A 155 12.47 -1.51 15.49
CA ASP A 155 13.19 -1.47 16.77
C ASP A 155 14.71 -1.53 16.56
N VAL A 156 15.19 -2.43 15.69
CA VAL A 156 16.62 -2.56 15.34
C VAL A 156 17.15 -1.27 14.68
N TRP A 157 16.35 -0.63 13.84
CA TRP A 157 16.73 0.59 13.12
C TRP A 157 16.50 1.86 13.94
N GLY A 158 15.83 1.78 15.09
CA GLY A 158 15.51 2.92 15.95
C GLY A 158 14.53 3.90 15.32
N VAL A 159 13.58 3.39 14.53
CA VAL A 159 12.55 4.17 13.83
C VAL A 159 11.15 3.75 14.27
N ASP A 160 10.17 4.62 14.10
CA ASP A 160 8.77 4.28 14.35
C ASP A 160 8.19 3.46 13.20
N ALA A 161 7.76 2.22 13.49
CA ALA A 161 7.25 1.27 12.50
C ALA A 161 6.08 1.79 11.68
N LYS A 162 5.30 2.74 12.18
CA LYS A 162 4.10 3.24 11.54
C LYS A 162 4.33 4.51 10.71
N SER A 163 5.09 5.45 11.25
CA SER A 163 5.29 6.77 10.61
C SER A 163 6.60 6.87 9.83
N GLU A 164 7.53 5.93 10.05
CA GLU A 164 8.86 5.98 9.47
C GLU A 164 9.26 4.69 8.70
N MET A 165 8.27 3.86 8.36
CA MET A 165 8.49 2.61 7.63
C MET A 165 9.27 2.83 6.31
N TYR A 166 9.09 3.97 5.67
CA TYR A 166 9.83 4.35 4.46
C TYR A 166 11.36 4.41 4.63
N LYS A 167 11.84 4.52 5.88
CA LYS A 167 13.29 4.51 6.19
C LYS A 167 13.88 3.10 6.21
N LEU A 168 13.04 2.08 6.39
CA LEU A 168 13.46 0.69 6.43
C LEU A 168 13.81 0.18 5.04
N PRO A 169 14.69 -0.84 4.93
CA PRO A 169 14.87 -1.55 3.68
C PRO A 169 13.59 -2.28 3.30
N ALA A 170 13.37 -2.43 1.99
CA ALA A 170 12.22 -3.15 1.47
C ALA A 170 12.34 -4.69 1.60
N MET A 171 13.54 -5.19 1.87
CA MET A 171 13.90 -6.61 1.98
C MET A 171 14.46 -6.91 3.36
#